data_dc3d7b07792c1a9ed89febb79cd7a5c6
#
_entry.id   dc3d7b07792c1a9ed89febb79cd7a5c6
#
_cell.length_a   1.000
_cell.length_b   1.000
_cell.length_c   1.000
_cell.angle_alpha   90.00
_cell.angle_beta   90.00
_cell.angle_gamma   90.00
#
_symmetry.space_group_name_H-M   'P 1'
#
loop_
_entity.id
_entity.type
_entity.pdbx_description
1 polymer ?
#
loop_
_entity_poly.entity_id
_entity_poly.type
_entity_poly.pdbx_seq_one_letter_code
_entity_poly.pdbx_strand_id
1 'polypeptide(L)'
;MTLDRLRPVADRLLTPFVTGADKVGLTPNSVSVISLGVAAAAAAAFVVAEPLYYVAGSVFVFANGWLDLIDGALARRQETASAGGDLLDHVIDRYADLTIIGGLAAGVGNFALGFLAVTGVLMTSYLGTQIQAVGLGRAYGGLVGRADRLALIGLTGVAAAVVSGPIVADYGVVELLLAFFAVIGHITAGQRFWGAWNDL
;
A
#
# COMPACT_ATOMS: atom_id res chain seq x y z
N MET A 1 6.65 -1.80 14.28
CA MET A 1 5.78 -0.97 13.41
C MET A 1 4.93 -0.07 14.27
N THR A 2 4.88 1.22 13.97
CA THR A 2 4.30 2.23 14.88
C THR A 2 2.77 2.13 14.93
N LEU A 3 2.13 1.74 13.84
CA LEU A 3 0.67 1.67 13.71
C LEU A 3 0.04 0.39 14.31
N ASP A 4 0.81 -0.66 14.57
CA ASP A 4 0.28 -1.89 15.22
C ASP A 4 -0.25 -1.63 16.65
N ARG A 5 0.25 -0.59 17.31
CA ARG A 5 -0.25 -0.18 18.63
C ARG A 5 -1.66 0.41 18.60
N LEU A 6 -2.12 0.84 17.43
CA LEU A 6 -3.47 1.38 17.24
C LEU A 6 -4.50 0.30 16.87
N ARG A 7 -4.08 -0.97 16.75
CA ARG A 7 -4.94 -2.09 16.38
C ARG A 7 -6.24 -2.19 17.21
N PRO A 8 -6.22 -2.07 18.57
CA PRO A 8 -7.46 -2.14 19.36
C PRO A 8 -8.42 -0.99 19.09
N VAL A 9 -7.90 0.19 18.71
CA VAL A 9 -8.74 1.34 18.32
C VAL A 9 -9.30 1.11 16.92
N ALA A 10 -8.48 0.63 15.99
CA ALA A 10 -8.90 0.29 14.65
C ALA A 10 -10.02 -0.77 14.66
N ASP A 11 -9.91 -1.82 15.47
CA ASP A 11 -10.91 -2.87 15.57
C ASP A 11 -12.28 -2.34 16.03
N ARG A 12 -12.31 -1.38 16.94
CA ARG A 12 -13.57 -0.72 17.37
C ARG A 12 -14.18 0.11 16.25
N LEU A 13 -13.35 0.86 15.51
CA LEU A 13 -13.80 1.69 14.39
C LEU A 13 -14.25 0.85 13.20
N LEU A 14 -13.65 -0.32 12.99
CA LEU A 14 -13.99 -1.25 11.91
C LEU A 14 -15.29 -2.00 12.15
N THR A 15 -15.68 -2.24 13.40
CA THR A 15 -16.84 -3.07 13.76
C THR A 15 -18.12 -2.70 13.01
N PRO A 16 -18.56 -1.42 12.88
CA PRO A 16 -19.78 -1.09 12.15
C PRO A 16 -19.70 -1.40 10.65
N PHE A 17 -18.53 -1.20 10.03
CA PHE A 17 -18.30 -1.47 8.62
C PHE A 17 -18.26 -2.97 8.32
N VAL A 18 -17.57 -3.75 9.16
CA VAL A 18 -17.52 -5.22 9.08
C VAL A 18 -18.93 -5.80 9.26
N THR A 19 -19.70 -5.26 10.22
CA THR A 19 -21.08 -5.70 10.44
C THR A 19 -21.99 -5.34 9.26
N GLY A 20 -21.78 -4.17 8.65
CA GLY A 20 -22.49 -3.74 7.44
C GLY A 20 -22.15 -4.66 6.26
N ALA A 21 -20.88 -4.90 6.00
CA ALA A 21 -20.41 -5.78 4.93
C ALA A 21 -20.97 -7.21 5.08
N ASP A 22 -20.96 -7.75 6.29
CA ASP A 22 -21.50 -9.07 6.61
C ASP A 22 -23.02 -9.15 6.37
N LYS A 23 -23.76 -8.13 6.79
CA LYS A 23 -25.21 -8.07 6.59
C LYS A 23 -25.64 -8.01 5.12
N VAL A 24 -24.85 -7.37 4.26
CA VAL A 24 -25.13 -7.31 2.82
C VAL A 24 -24.56 -8.51 2.05
N GLY A 25 -23.99 -9.49 2.75
CA GLY A 25 -23.49 -10.74 2.17
C GLY A 25 -22.14 -10.61 1.44
N LEU A 26 -21.33 -9.59 1.76
CA LEU A 26 -19.99 -9.48 1.21
C LEU A 26 -19.09 -10.58 1.80
N THR A 27 -18.23 -11.13 0.94
CA THR A 27 -17.17 -12.03 1.34
C THR A 27 -15.85 -11.27 1.48
N PRO A 28 -14.88 -11.74 2.27
CA PRO A 28 -13.55 -11.12 2.33
C PRO A 28 -12.94 -10.91 0.94
N ASN A 29 -12.98 -11.94 0.11
CA ASN A 29 -12.45 -11.88 -1.26
C ASN A 29 -13.13 -10.81 -2.12
N SER A 30 -14.43 -10.61 -1.97
CA SER A 30 -15.13 -9.55 -2.71
C SER A 30 -14.71 -8.15 -2.24
N VAL A 31 -14.45 -7.97 -0.95
CA VAL A 31 -13.93 -6.70 -0.40
C VAL A 31 -12.53 -6.43 -0.94
N SER A 32 -11.64 -7.44 -0.97
CA SER A 32 -10.30 -7.30 -1.57
C SER A 32 -10.37 -6.91 -3.05
N VAL A 33 -11.26 -7.52 -3.85
CA VAL A 33 -11.45 -7.13 -5.26
C VAL A 33 -11.97 -5.70 -5.40
N ILE A 34 -12.91 -5.27 -4.54
CA ILE A 34 -13.40 -3.89 -4.50
C ILE A 34 -12.25 -2.94 -4.16
N SER A 35 -11.37 -3.31 -3.20
CA SER A 35 -10.23 -2.48 -2.82
C SER A 35 -9.27 -2.25 -4.00
N LEU A 36 -9.06 -3.24 -4.86
CA LEU A 36 -8.29 -3.06 -6.10
C LEU A 36 -8.95 -2.08 -7.06
N GLY A 37 -10.29 -2.12 -7.21
CA GLY A 37 -11.03 -1.13 -7.98
C GLY A 37 -10.85 0.30 -7.44
N VAL A 38 -10.86 0.45 -6.11
CA VAL A 38 -10.60 1.73 -5.44
C VAL A 38 -9.15 2.19 -5.65
N ALA A 39 -8.17 1.27 -5.62
CA ALA A 39 -6.77 1.58 -5.95
C ALA A 39 -6.62 2.06 -7.42
N ALA A 40 -7.33 1.44 -8.36
CA ALA A 40 -7.36 1.90 -9.75
C ALA A 40 -7.99 3.29 -9.90
N ALA A 41 -9.05 3.60 -9.14
CA ALA A 41 -9.64 4.94 -9.11
C ALA A 41 -8.67 5.98 -8.51
N ALA A 42 -7.91 5.62 -7.46
CA ALA A 42 -6.85 6.47 -6.92
C ALA A 42 -5.79 6.79 -7.97
N ALA A 43 -5.31 5.75 -8.68
CA ALA A 43 -4.32 5.91 -9.73
C ALA A 43 -4.83 6.81 -10.88
N ALA A 44 -6.06 6.58 -11.34
CA ALA A 44 -6.69 7.39 -12.38
C ALA A 44 -6.80 8.86 -11.97
N ALA A 45 -7.12 9.13 -10.70
CA ALA A 45 -7.13 10.49 -10.17
C ALA A 45 -5.73 11.10 -10.17
N PHE A 46 -4.72 10.37 -9.69
CA PHE A 46 -3.33 10.88 -9.66
C PHE A 46 -2.74 11.16 -11.05
N VAL A 47 -3.14 10.39 -12.08
CA VAL A 47 -2.72 10.64 -13.48
C VAL A 47 -3.13 12.03 -13.97
N VAL A 48 -4.26 12.55 -13.51
CA VAL A 48 -4.73 13.90 -13.94
C VAL A 48 -3.83 15.01 -13.41
N ALA A 49 -3.18 14.80 -12.26
CA ALA A 49 -2.20 15.70 -11.63
C ALA A 49 -2.71 17.12 -11.34
N GLU A 50 -4.00 17.27 -11.06
CA GLU A 50 -4.63 18.54 -10.65
C GLU A 50 -4.99 18.53 -9.16
N PRO A 51 -5.06 19.68 -8.48
CA PRO A 51 -5.29 19.77 -7.04
C PRO A 51 -6.50 18.96 -6.54
N LEU A 52 -7.65 19.08 -7.20
CA LEU A 52 -8.86 18.36 -6.83
C LEU A 52 -8.68 16.84 -6.97
N TYR A 53 -8.00 16.41 -8.02
CA TYR A 53 -7.75 14.99 -8.29
C TYR A 53 -6.69 14.40 -7.35
N TYR A 54 -5.71 15.18 -6.90
CA TYR A 54 -4.79 14.77 -5.83
C TYR A 54 -5.55 14.51 -4.51
N VAL A 55 -6.50 15.37 -4.14
CA VAL A 55 -7.36 15.14 -2.97
C VAL A 55 -8.23 13.89 -3.16
N ALA A 56 -8.88 13.75 -4.33
CA ALA A 56 -9.70 12.57 -4.62
C ALA A 56 -8.87 11.28 -4.59
N GLY A 57 -7.69 11.27 -5.20
CA GLY A 57 -6.75 10.15 -5.16
C GLY A 57 -6.36 9.78 -3.73
N SER A 58 -6.06 10.77 -2.89
CA SER A 58 -5.77 10.57 -1.47
C SER A 58 -6.92 9.93 -0.72
N VAL A 59 -8.15 10.38 -0.93
CA VAL A 59 -9.35 9.77 -0.33
C VAL A 59 -9.48 8.31 -0.76
N PHE A 60 -9.27 7.99 -2.05
CA PHE A 60 -9.30 6.62 -2.54
C PHE A 60 -8.17 5.77 -1.97
N VAL A 61 -6.96 6.30 -1.79
CA VAL A 61 -5.86 5.57 -1.12
C VAL A 61 -6.21 5.23 0.33
N PHE A 62 -6.77 6.17 1.08
CA PHE A 62 -7.22 5.89 2.45
C PHE A 62 -8.38 4.89 2.48
N ALA A 63 -9.31 4.98 1.53
CA ALA A 63 -10.39 4.02 1.38
C ALA A 63 -9.87 2.61 1.02
N ASN A 64 -8.86 2.50 0.13
CA ASN A 64 -8.21 1.23 -0.17
C ASN A 64 -7.60 0.60 1.08
N GLY A 65 -6.82 1.35 1.87
CA GLY A 65 -6.26 0.85 3.13
C GLY A 65 -7.33 0.48 4.17
N TRP A 66 -8.47 1.19 4.18
CA TRP A 66 -9.58 0.88 5.06
C TRP A 66 -10.29 -0.42 4.66
N LEU A 67 -10.50 -0.66 3.37
CA LEU A 67 -11.08 -1.89 2.84
C LEU A 67 -10.22 -3.11 3.15
N ASP A 68 -8.90 -2.98 3.05
CA ASP A 68 -7.92 -3.98 3.43
C ASP A 68 -8.03 -4.41 4.93
N LEU A 69 -8.29 -3.45 5.82
CA LEU A 69 -8.54 -3.77 7.21
C LEU A 69 -9.90 -4.48 7.41
N ILE A 70 -10.90 -4.13 6.59
CA ILE A 70 -12.25 -4.72 6.64
C ILE A 70 -12.22 -6.16 6.17
N ASP A 71 -11.54 -6.51 5.06
CA ASP A 71 -11.54 -7.88 4.54
C ASP A 71 -10.91 -8.87 5.52
N GLY A 72 -9.77 -8.51 6.14
CA GLY A 72 -9.15 -9.31 7.18
C GLY A 72 -10.02 -9.45 8.44
N ALA A 73 -10.74 -8.38 8.85
CA ALA A 73 -11.67 -8.45 9.97
C ALA A 73 -12.94 -9.28 9.65
N LEU A 74 -13.42 -9.18 8.40
CA LEU A 74 -14.56 -9.94 7.91
C LEU A 74 -14.23 -11.44 7.81
N ALA A 75 -13.03 -11.79 7.33
CA ALA A 75 -12.54 -13.17 7.29
C ALA A 75 -12.51 -13.82 8.68
N ARG A 76 -12.04 -13.08 9.68
CA ARG A 76 -12.06 -13.54 11.07
C ARG A 76 -13.48 -13.70 11.61
N ARG A 77 -14.37 -12.77 11.30
CA ARG A 77 -15.76 -12.79 11.76
C ARG A 77 -16.58 -13.92 11.14
N GLN A 78 -16.37 -14.21 9.85
CA GLN A 78 -17.07 -15.27 9.11
C GLN A 78 -16.41 -16.65 9.28
N GLU A 79 -15.29 -16.72 10.00
CA GLU A 79 -14.48 -17.94 10.15
C GLU A 79 -14.06 -18.55 8.79
N THR A 80 -13.88 -17.70 7.78
CA THR A 80 -13.53 -18.10 6.40
C THR A 80 -12.06 -17.87 6.05
N ALA A 81 -11.22 -17.55 7.05
CA ALA A 81 -9.79 -17.38 6.84
C ALA A 81 -9.18 -18.65 6.20
N SER A 82 -8.51 -18.48 5.08
CA SER A 82 -7.95 -19.60 4.30
C SER A 82 -6.66 -19.20 3.60
N ALA A 83 -5.81 -20.18 3.29
CA ALA A 83 -4.59 -19.95 2.52
C ALA A 83 -4.87 -19.35 1.12
N GLY A 84 -6.02 -19.70 0.51
CA GLY A 84 -6.44 -19.10 -0.76
C GLY A 84 -6.83 -17.63 -0.64
N GLY A 85 -7.52 -17.26 0.45
CA GLY A 85 -7.83 -15.85 0.76
C GLY A 85 -6.57 -15.03 1.04
N ASP A 86 -5.64 -15.57 1.82
CA ASP A 86 -4.35 -14.92 2.12
C ASP A 86 -3.51 -14.71 0.83
N LEU A 87 -3.50 -15.71 -0.06
CA LEU A 87 -2.84 -15.57 -1.36
C LEU A 87 -3.47 -14.48 -2.22
N LEU A 88 -4.82 -14.46 -2.31
CA LEU A 88 -5.54 -13.46 -3.09
C LEU A 88 -5.28 -12.04 -2.56
N ASP A 89 -5.37 -11.85 -1.25
CA ASP A 89 -5.11 -10.58 -0.58
C ASP A 89 -3.69 -10.09 -0.89
N HIS A 90 -2.68 -10.94 -0.72
CA HIS A 90 -1.29 -10.60 -1.03
C HIS A 90 -1.07 -10.20 -2.49
N VAL A 91 -1.75 -10.86 -3.43
CA VAL A 91 -1.66 -10.52 -4.87
C VAL A 91 -2.34 -9.17 -5.14
N ILE A 92 -3.55 -8.98 -4.62
CA ILE A 92 -4.31 -7.73 -4.78
C ILE A 92 -3.51 -6.54 -4.21
N ASP A 93 -2.92 -6.72 -3.06
CA ASP A 93 -2.05 -5.72 -2.44
C ASP A 93 -0.90 -5.27 -3.34
N ARG A 94 -0.24 -6.21 -4.00
CA ARG A 94 0.86 -5.88 -4.92
C ARG A 94 0.37 -5.13 -6.13
N TYR A 95 -0.75 -5.57 -6.71
CA TYR A 95 -1.36 -4.85 -7.84
C TYR A 95 -1.85 -3.45 -7.44
N ALA A 96 -2.41 -3.29 -6.25
CA ALA A 96 -2.82 -1.99 -5.72
C ALA A 96 -1.61 -1.04 -5.55
N ASP A 97 -0.53 -1.50 -4.89
CA ASP A 97 0.71 -0.73 -4.73
C ASP A 97 1.27 -0.28 -6.10
N LEU A 98 1.35 -1.22 -7.06
CA LEU A 98 1.85 -1.00 -8.41
C LEU A 98 1.01 0.03 -9.17
N THR A 99 -0.31 -0.11 -9.07
CA THR A 99 -1.27 0.75 -9.77
C THR A 99 -1.24 2.17 -9.22
N ILE A 100 -1.26 2.34 -7.89
CA ILE A 100 -1.24 3.65 -7.23
C ILE A 100 0.07 4.39 -7.50
N ILE A 101 1.22 3.72 -7.30
CA ILE A 101 2.55 4.33 -7.56
C ILE A 101 2.72 4.63 -9.04
N GLY A 102 2.23 3.74 -9.92
CA GLY A 102 2.22 3.98 -11.37
C GLY A 102 1.39 5.20 -11.76
N GLY A 103 0.23 5.40 -11.13
CA GLY A 103 -0.60 6.59 -11.33
C GLY A 103 0.09 7.88 -10.93
N LEU A 104 0.76 7.90 -9.77
CA LEU A 104 1.57 9.04 -9.33
C LEU A 104 2.70 9.35 -10.33
N ALA A 105 3.44 8.31 -10.76
CA ALA A 105 4.54 8.46 -11.71
C ALA A 105 4.07 8.99 -13.08
N ALA A 106 2.91 8.51 -13.54
CA ALA A 106 2.29 8.97 -14.77
C ALA A 106 1.83 10.44 -14.68
N GLY A 107 1.24 10.82 -13.55
CA GLY A 107 0.78 12.19 -13.31
C GLY A 107 1.91 13.22 -13.35
N VAL A 108 3.09 12.88 -12.81
CA VAL A 108 4.27 13.76 -12.87
C VAL A 108 5.16 13.53 -14.10
N GLY A 109 4.82 12.55 -14.96
CA GLY A 109 5.57 12.23 -16.17
C GLY A 109 6.95 11.61 -15.92
N ASN A 110 7.25 11.13 -14.71
CA ASN A 110 8.55 10.58 -14.34
C ASN A 110 8.49 9.05 -14.18
N PHE A 111 8.39 8.35 -15.30
CA PHE A 111 8.26 6.89 -15.32
C PHE A 111 9.51 6.16 -14.82
N ALA A 112 10.70 6.71 -15.04
CA ALA A 112 11.95 6.11 -14.56
C ALA A 112 11.98 6.07 -13.03
N LEU A 113 11.62 7.18 -12.39
CA LEU A 113 11.53 7.27 -10.93
C LEU A 113 10.41 6.38 -10.38
N GLY A 114 9.25 6.35 -11.07
CA GLY A 114 8.14 5.46 -10.76
C GLY A 114 8.54 3.98 -10.82
N PHE A 115 9.28 3.58 -11.85
CA PHE A 115 9.80 2.23 -11.98
C PHE A 115 10.72 1.84 -10.81
N LEU A 116 11.64 2.71 -10.42
CA LEU A 116 12.51 2.48 -9.26
C LEU A 116 11.71 2.41 -7.95
N ALA A 117 10.71 3.26 -7.77
CA ALA A 117 9.83 3.22 -6.60
C ALA A 117 9.04 1.90 -6.51
N VAL A 118 8.38 1.50 -7.60
CA VAL A 118 7.61 0.26 -7.68
C VAL A 118 8.51 -0.95 -7.44
N THR A 119 9.65 -1.05 -8.10
CA THR A 119 10.56 -2.19 -7.96
C THR A 119 11.11 -2.28 -6.53
N GLY A 120 11.47 -1.16 -5.89
CA GLY A 120 11.88 -1.13 -4.50
C GLY A 120 10.80 -1.65 -3.55
N VAL A 121 9.55 -1.20 -3.73
CA VAL A 121 8.39 -1.66 -2.94
C VAL A 121 8.10 -3.14 -3.17
N LEU A 122 8.10 -3.60 -4.41
CA LEU A 122 7.86 -5.01 -4.76
C LEU A 122 8.96 -5.92 -4.23
N MET A 123 10.24 -5.55 -4.38
CA MET A 123 11.37 -6.34 -3.88
C MET A 123 11.37 -6.46 -2.37
N THR A 124 11.01 -5.39 -1.64
CA THR A 124 10.81 -5.46 -0.19
C THR A 124 9.76 -6.49 0.17
N SER A 125 8.62 -6.51 -0.53
CA SER A 125 7.52 -7.44 -0.28
C SER A 125 7.88 -8.88 -0.70
N TYR A 126 8.48 -9.05 -1.87
CA TYR A 126 8.94 -10.33 -2.39
C TYR A 126 9.91 -11.03 -1.42
N LEU A 127 10.94 -10.32 -0.97
CA LEU A 127 11.90 -10.88 -0.04
C LEU A 127 11.28 -11.24 1.31
N GLY A 128 10.25 -10.50 1.76
CA GLY A 128 9.51 -10.86 2.97
C GLY A 128 8.89 -12.26 2.91
N THR A 129 8.34 -12.63 1.76
CA THR A 129 7.72 -13.96 1.53
C THR A 129 8.74 -15.00 1.07
N GLN A 130 9.73 -14.62 0.26
CA GLN A 130 10.76 -15.54 -0.22
C GLN A 130 11.62 -16.09 0.92
N ILE A 131 11.95 -15.27 1.90
CA ILE A 131 12.68 -15.69 3.10
C ILE A 131 11.89 -16.76 3.86
N GLN A 132 10.58 -16.62 3.96
CA GLN A 132 9.71 -17.63 4.54
C GLN A 132 9.71 -18.93 3.71
N ALA A 133 9.73 -18.83 2.39
CA ALA A 133 9.72 -19.97 1.47
C ALA A 133 11.01 -20.83 1.56
N VAL A 134 12.14 -20.25 1.96
CA VAL A 134 13.41 -20.99 2.19
C VAL A 134 13.56 -21.51 3.62
N GLY A 135 12.48 -21.49 4.42
CA GLY A 135 12.44 -22.09 5.76
C GLY A 135 12.84 -21.17 6.91
N LEU A 136 13.17 -19.91 6.62
CA LEU A 136 13.36 -18.88 7.65
C LEU A 136 12.00 -18.25 8.03
N GLY A 137 11.92 -17.65 9.21
CA GLY A 137 10.71 -16.92 9.63
C GLY A 137 10.41 -15.73 8.70
N ARG A 138 9.12 -15.36 8.56
CA ARG A 138 8.75 -14.22 7.72
C ARG A 138 9.44 -12.94 8.20
N ALA A 139 10.15 -12.27 7.30
CA ALA A 139 10.85 -11.04 7.60
C ALA A 139 9.86 -9.84 7.60
N TYR A 140 9.40 -9.46 8.78
CA TYR A 140 8.55 -8.28 8.99
C TYR A 140 9.35 -6.98 9.17
N GLY A 141 10.66 -7.06 9.30
CA GLY A 141 11.55 -5.90 9.46
C GLY A 141 11.56 -5.00 8.25
N GLY A 142 11.62 -3.68 8.47
CA GLY A 142 11.73 -2.65 7.44
C GLY A 142 11.29 -1.30 7.99
N LEU A 143 11.79 -0.22 7.37
CA LEU A 143 11.50 1.15 7.80
C LEU A 143 10.05 1.55 7.50
N VAL A 144 9.47 1.03 6.42
CA VAL A 144 8.14 1.41 5.92
C VAL A 144 7.34 0.17 5.59
N GLY A 145 6.25 -0.06 6.33
CA GLY A 145 5.25 -1.09 6.05
C GLY A 145 4.23 -0.64 5.00
N ARG A 146 3.28 -1.53 4.62
CA ARG A 146 2.24 -1.20 3.64
C ARG A 146 1.32 -0.07 4.15
N ALA A 147 0.88 -0.14 5.41
CA ALA A 147 0.05 0.90 6.00
C ALA A 147 0.77 2.26 6.03
N ASP A 148 2.07 2.27 6.34
CA ASP A 148 2.88 3.49 6.33
C ASP A 148 2.99 4.06 4.91
N ARG A 149 3.15 3.19 3.88
CA ARG A 149 3.19 3.62 2.46
C ARG A 149 1.89 4.27 2.03
N LEU A 150 0.74 3.63 2.31
CA LEU A 150 -0.57 4.19 1.96
C LEU A 150 -0.81 5.53 2.67
N ALA A 151 -0.43 5.64 3.95
CA ALA A 151 -0.50 6.89 4.68
C ALA A 151 0.39 7.97 4.04
N LEU A 152 1.64 7.66 3.69
CA LEU A 152 2.55 8.59 3.02
C LEU A 152 2.01 9.02 1.66
N ILE A 153 1.49 8.10 0.85
CA ILE A 153 0.88 8.42 -0.45
C ILE A 153 -0.32 9.36 -0.26
N GLY A 154 -1.24 9.02 0.62
CA GLY A 154 -2.42 9.85 0.86
C GLY A 154 -2.07 11.25 1.37
N LEU A 155 -1.12 11.35 2.32
CA LEU A 155 -0.64 12.65 2.82
C LEU A 155 0.09 13.45 1.74
N THR A 156 0.89 12.78 0.90
CA THR A 156 1.58 13.43 -0.22
C THR A 156 0.60 13.94 -1.27
N GLY A 157 -0.47 13.20 -1.57
CA GLY A 157 -1.51 13.69 -2.48
C GLY A 157 -2.21 14.94 -1.93
N VAL A 158 -2.55 14.96 -0.62
CA VAL A 158 -3.08 16.18 0.02
C VAL A 158 -2.06 17.34 -0.05
N ALA A 159 -0.78 17.05 0.20
CA ALA A 159 0.26 18.07 0.10
C ALA A 159 0.42 18.59 -1.34
N ALA A 160 0.38 17.70 -2.35
CA ALA A 160 0.47 18.07 -3.76
C ALA A 160 -0.72 18.94 -4.24
N ALA A 161 -1.88 18.81 -3.58
CA ALA A 161 -3.03 19.66 -3.87
C ALA A 161 -2.85 21.13 -3.45
N VAL A 162 -1.99 21.40 -2.48
CA VAL A 162 -1.78 22.76 -1.92
C VAL A 162 -0.39 23.32 -2.20
N VAL A 163 0.59 22.44 -2.43
CA VAL A 163 1.97 22.83 -2.73
C VAL A 163 2.21 22.63 -4.23
N SER A 164 2.28 23.71 -4.96
CA SER A 164 2.56 23.71 -6.40
C SER A 164 4.03 24.04 -6.67
N GLY A 165 4.61 23.37 -7.66
CA GLY A 165 5.98 23.59 -8.11
C GLY A 165 7.04 22.77 -7.37
N PRO A 166 8.32 22.94 -7.77
CA PRO A 166 9.44 22.20 -7.22
C PRO A 166 9.77 22.63 -5.79
N ILE A 167 10.18 21.64 -4.96
CA ILE A 167 10.62 21.87 -3.58
C ILE A 167 12.13 21.74 -3.48
N VAL A 168 12.71 20.74 -4.13
CA VAL A 168 14.16 20.48 -4.14
C VAL A 168 14.60 20.24 -5.57
N ALA A 169 15.51 21.06 -6.06
CA ALA A 169 15.91 21.09 -7.47
C ALA A 169 14.66 21.21 -8.36
N ASP A 170 14.42 20.26 -9.27
CA ASP A 170 13.26 20.24 -10.15
C ASP A 170 12.15 19.29 -9.67
N TYR A 171 12.25 18.77 -8.43
CA TYR A 171 11.31 17.79 -7.88
C TYR A 171 10.26 18.43 -6.97
N GLY A 172 8.98 18.15 -7.26
CA GLY A 172 7.85 18.44 -6.40
C GLY A 172 7.61 17.38 -5.34
N VAL A 173 6.53 17.51 -4.58
CA VAL A 173 6.19 16.61 -3.44
C VAL A 173 6.10 15.15 -3.87
N VAL A 174 5.48 14.91 -5.05
CA VAL A 174 5.22 13.56 -5.56
C VAL A 174 6.52 12.87 -5.97
N GLU A 175 7.40 13.57 -6.70
CA GLU A 175 8.69 13.01 -7.10
C GLU A 175 9.58 12.74 -5.88
N LEU A 176 9.52 13.58 -4.85
CA LEU A 176 10.24 13.34 -3.59
C LEU A 176 9.74 12.08 -2.88
N LEU A 177 8.43 11.82 -2.88
CA LEU A 177 7.88 10.57 -2.36
C LEU A 177 8.35 9.36 -3.18
N LEU A 178 8.29 9.45 -4.51
CA LEU A 178 8.75 8.37 -5.39
C LEU A 178 10.25 8.09 -5.19
N ALA A 179 11.08 9.13 -5.07
CA ALA A 179 12.49 8.99 -4.74
C ALA A 179 12.72 8.33 -3.37
N PHE A 180 11.93 8.72 -2.38
CA PHE A 180 11.94 8.09 -1.06
C PHE A 180 11.62 6.59 -1.15
N PHE A 181 10.56 6.20 -1.86
CA PHE A 181 10.22 4.78 -2.03
C PHE A 181 11.26 4.01 -2.83
N ALA A 182 11.87 4.63 -3.86
CA ALA A 182 12.96 4.04 -4.61
C ALA A 182 14.15 3.72 -3.69
N VAL A 183 14.61 4.69 -2.92
CA VAL A 183 15.77 4.52 -2.03
C VAL A 183 15.48 3.57 -0.89
N ILE A 184 14.43 3.84 -0.11
CA ILE A 184 14.10 3.06 1.09
C ILE A 184 13.66 1.63 0.75
N GLY A 185 12.94 1.46 -0.36
CA GLY A 185 12.52 0.13 -0.82
C GLY A 185 13.72 -0.76 -1.13
N HIS A 186 14.66 -0.28 -1.93
CA HIS A 186 15.86 -1.06 -2.29
C HIS A 186 16.81 -1.27 -1.11
N ILE A 187 16.98 -0.28 -0.23
CA ILE A 187 17.76 -0.45 1.00
C ILE A 187 17.13 -1.54 1.88
N THR A 188 15.81 -1.50 2.09
CA THR A 188 15.11 -2.49 2.90
C THR A 188 15.19 -3.89 2.27
N ALA A 189 15.06 -3.99 0.94
CA ALA A 189 15.26 -5.25 0.23
C ALA A 189 16.68 -5.81 0.43
N GLY A 190 17.70 -4.97 0.27
CA GLY A 190 19.09 -5.35 0.53
C GLY A 190 19.34 -5.81 1.97
N GLN A 191 18.77 -5.11 2.96
CA GLN A 191 18.86 -5.49 4.38
C GLN A 191 18.21 -6.85 4.64
N ARG A 192 17.01 -7.11 4.06
CA ARG A 192 16.32 -8.40 4.19
C ARG A 192 17.11 -9.53 3.57
N PHE A 193 17.65 -9.32 2.34
CA PHE A 193 18.48 -10.30 1.66
C PHE A 193 19.73 -10.64 2.49
N TRP A 194 20.46 -9.62 2.94
CA TRP A 194 21.70 -9.82 3.69
C TRP A 194 21.46 -10.49 5.04
N GLY A 195 20.39 -10.10 5.75
CA GLY A 195 20.01 -10.77 7.00
C GLY A 195 19.72 -12.24 6.79
N ALA A 196 18.86 -12.57 5.82
CA ALA A 196 18.52 -13.96 5.52
C ALA A 196 19.73 -14.79 5.04
N TRP A 197 20.61 -14.18 4.25
CA TRP A 197 21.83 -14.84 3.77
C TRP A 197 22.76 -15.28 4.90
N ASN A 198 22.84 -14.49 5.97
CA ASN A 198 23.67 -14.83 7.13
C ASN A 198 23.02 -15.87 8.06
N ASP A 199 21.70 -16.09 7.94
CA ASP A 199 20.95 -17.04 8.75
C ASP A 199 20.81 -18.42 8.06
N LEU A 200 21.21 -18.56 6.78
CA LEU A 200 21.24 -19.79 5.99
C LEU A 200 22.60 -20.49 6.09
#